data_6f5562f6683a55c931bc722c24458aea
#
_entry.id   6f5562f6683a55c931bc722c24458aea
#
_cell.length_a   1.000
_cell.length_b   1.000
_cell.length_c   1.000
_cell.angle_alpha   90.00
_cell.angle_beta   90.00
_cell.angle_gamma   90.00
#
_symmetry.space_group_name_H-M   'P 1'
#
loop_
_entity.id
_entity.type
_entity.pdbx_description
1 polymer ?
#
loop_
_entity_poly.entity_id
_entity_poly.type
_entity_poly.pdbx_seq_one_letter_code
_entity_poly.pdbx_strand_id
1 'polypeptide(L)'
;MSAFGRSLSIAVAAITLVLWTGVAVVSAQGPWVAPADAKATKNPVKGVGNAKKSVETNCVSCHGPMGKGDGPAAAALPPPKPANWTSEAVQKQTDGEIFWKMSNGRGAMPPWKHLPEQERWEIVNYIRTLKGK
;
A
#
# COMPACT_ATOMS: atom_id res chain seq x y z
N MET A 1 59.72 11.58 63.15
CA MET A 1 58.39 11.09 63.53
C MET A 1 57.50 11.35 62.34
N SER A 2 57.12 10.29 61.65
CA SER A 2 56.58 10.26 60.26
C SER A 2 55.11 10.33 60.28
N ALA A 3 54.50 11.32 59.61
CA ALA A 3 53.05 11.36 59.37
C ALA A 3 52.75 10.77 57.99
N PHE A 4 52.08 9.63 57.98
CA PHE A 4 51.60 8.95 56.77
C PHE A 4 50.36 9.68 56.24
N GLY A 5 50.51 10.34 55.13
CA GLY A 5 49.36 10.87 54.33
C GLY A 5 48.74 9.77 53.47
N ARG A 6 47.55 9.33 53.79
CA ARG A 6 46.75 8.41 52.93
C ARG A 6 46.02 9.23 51.90
N SER A 7 46.49 9.22 50.67
CA SER A 7 45.73 9.73 49.53
C SER A 7 44.57 8.80 49.17
N LEU A 8 43.38 9.32 49.30
CA LEU A 8 42.14 8.60 48.92
C LEU A 8 41.87 8.93 47.45
N SER A 9 42.20 8.00 46.57
CA SER A 9 41.86 8.10 45.15
C SER A 9 40.39 7.77 44.92
N ILE A 10 39.58 8.77 44.65
CA ILE A 10 38.19 8.61 44.27
C ILE A 10 38.19 8.32 42.76
N ALA A 11 37.99 7.05 42.38
CA ALA A 11 37.74 6.67 41.01
C ALA A 11 36.28 7.03 40.63
N VAL A 12 36.14 8.09 39.84
CA VAL A 12 34.86 8.46 39.25
C VAL A 12 34.59 7.55 38.05
N ALA A 13 33.77 6.53 38.24
CA ALA A 13 33.29 5.70 37.12
C ALA A 13 32.23 6.49 36.35
N ALA A 14 32.62 7.06 35.22
CA ALA A 14 31.66 7.66 34.28
C ALA A 14 30.86 6.53 33.58
N ILE A 15 29.62 6.33 34.02
CA ILE A 15 28.66 5.45 33.34
C ILE A 15 28.10 6.25 32.15
N THR A 16 28.64 5.97 30.97
CA THR A 16 28.09 6.50 29.71
C THR A 16 26.82 5.71 29.38
N LEU A 17 25.67 6.30 29.68
CA LEU A 17 24.38 5.80 29.28
C LEU A 17 24.22 6.04 27.77
N VAL A 18 24.48 5.03 26.96
CA VAL A 18 24.19 5.07 25.50
C VAL A 18 22.70 4.91 25.33
N LEU A 19 21.98 6.03 25.20
CA LEU A 19 20.59 6.04 24.78
C LEU A 19 20.50 5.59 23.31
N TRP A 20 20.18 4.34 23.09
CA TRP A 20 19.74 3.84 21.79
C TRP A 20 18.37 4.45 21.48
N THR A 21 18.36 5.61 20.83
CA THR A 21 17.16 6.13 20.19
C THR A 21 16.91 5.27 18.95
N GLY A 22 16.11 4.24 19.09
CA GLY A 22 15.61 3.47 17.97
C GLY A 22 14.79 4.41 17.06
N VAL A 23 15.39 4.89 15.99
CA VAL A 23 14.67 5.57 14.92
C VAL A 23 13.81 4.50 14.25
N ALA A 24 12.54 4.45 14.63
CA ALA A 24 11.55 3.69 13.87
C ALA A 24 11.50 4.29 12.46
N VAL A 25 12.12 3.63 11.49
CA VAL A 25 11.97 3.95 10.08
C VAL A 25 10.55 3.55 9.70
N VAL A 26 9.59 4.44 9.96
CA VAL A 26 8.27 4.33 9.36
C VAL A 26 8.49 4.52 7.88
N SER A 27 8.44 3.41 7.13
CA SER A 27 8.46 3.44 5.67
C SER A 27 7.16 4.10 5.20
N ALA A 28 7.11 5.41 5.26
CA ALA A 28 6.03 6.21 4.72
C ALA A 28 6.11 6.10 3.19
N GLN A 29 5.41 5.10 2.66
CA GLN A 29 5.22 5.04 1.21
C GLN A 29 4.39 6.27 0.84
N GLY A 30 5.03 7.26 0.21
CA GLY A 30 4.38 8.49 -0.23
C GLY A 30 3.11 8.25 -1.08
N PRO A 31 2.44 9.29 -1.59
CA PRO A 31 1.23 9.14 -2.39
C PRO A 31 1.44 8.15 -3.55
N TRP A 32 0.45 7.28 -3.80
CA TRP A 32 0.51 6.37 -4.93
C TRP A 32 -0.01 7.07 -6.19
N VAL A 33 0.88 7.78 -6.85
CA VAL A 33 0.57 8.58 -8.02
C VAL A 33 1.02 7.82 -9.28
N ALA A 34 0.11 7.63 -10.22
CA ALA A 34 0.44 7.11 -11.53
C ALA A 34 1.17 8.19 -12.35
N PRO A 35 2.13 7.82 -13.21
CA PRO A 35 2.81 8.77 -14.08
C PRO A 35 1.84 9.43 -15.07
N ALA A 36 2.23 10.59 -15.61
CA ALA A 36 1.36 11.43 -16.44
C ALA A 36 0.86 10.74 -17.72
N ASP A 37 1.70 9.95 -18.36
CA ASP A 37 1.36 9.13 -19.53
C ASP A 37 0.31 8.06 -19.18
N ALA A 38 0.48 7.37 -18.06
CA ALA A 38 -0.51 6.42 -17.60
C ALA A 38 -1.85 7.11 -17.29
N LYS A 39 -1.81 8.30 -16.67
CA LYS A 39 -3.02 9.09 -16.40
C LYS A 39 -3.74 9.50 -17.68
N ALA A 40 -3.00 9.81 -18.74
CA ALA A 40 -3.54 10.21 -20.04
C ALA A 40 -4.08 9.02 -20.85
N THR A 41 -3.70 7.79 -20.50
CA THR A 41 -4.12 6.58 -21.21
C THR A 41 -5.62 6.37 -21.08
N LYS A 42 -6.28 6.21 -22.23
CA LYS A 42 -7.72 5.94 -22.27
C LYS A 42 -7.97 4.44 -22.35
N ASN A 43 -9.04 4.01 -21.70
CA ASN A 43 -9.47 2.62 -21.79
C ASN A 43 -9.97 2.29 -23.21
N PRO A 44 -9.33 1.37 -23.92
CA PRO A 44 -9.75 0.99 -25.27
C PRO A 44 -10.88 -0.04 -25.27
N VAL A 45 -11.19 -0.63 -24.10
CA VAL A 45 -12.13 -1.74 -23.98
C VAL A 45 -13.49 -1.23 -23.48
N LYS A 46 -14.55 -1.74 -24.11
CA LYS A 46 -15.93 -1.45 -23.69
C LYS A 46 -16.54 -2.66 -22.98
N GLY A 47 -17.33 -2.39 -21.95
CA GLY A 47 -17.98 -3.44 -21.16
C GLY A 47 -17.06 -4.10 -20.14
N VAL A 48 -17.62 -5.02 -19.38
CA VAL A 48 -16.92 -5.68 -18.26
C VAL A 48 -16.42 -7.09 -18.60
N GLY A 49 -16.77 -7.63 -19.76
CA GLY A 49 -16.36 -8.97 -20.18
C GLY A 49 -16.45 -10.00 -19.06
N ASN A 50 -15.34 -10.70 -18.82
CA ASN A 50 -15.19 -11.68 -17.75
C ASN A 50 -14.65 -11.10 -16.44
N ALA A 51 -14.55 -9.77 -16.31
CA ALA A 51 -13.92 -9.11 -15.17
C ALA A 51 -14.51 -9.53 -13.82
N LYS A 52 -15.82 -9.78 -13.74
CA LYS A 52 -16.45 -10.23 -12.49
C LYS A 52 -15.79 -11.51 -11.98
N LYS A 53 -15.60 -12.51 -12.84
CA LYS A 53 -14.94 -13.76 -12.47
C LYS A 53 -13.49 -13.55 -12.06
N SER A 54 -12.76 -12.72 -12.79
CA SER A 54 -11.36 -12.39 -12.47
C SER A 54 -11.22 -11.67 -11.14
N VAL A 55 -12.13 -10.74 -10.85
CA VAL A 55 -12.19 -10.03 -9.56
C VAL A 55 -12.52 -10.99 -8.43
N GLU A 56 -13.49 -11.89 -8.60
CA GLU A 56 -13.86 -12.91 -7.61
C GLU A 56 -12.65 -13.80 -7.27
N THR A 57 -11.89 -14.21 -8.28
CA THR A 57 -10.74 -15.10 -8.10
C THR A 57 -9.54 -14.40 -7.49
N ASN A 58 -9.25 -13.17 -7.90
CA ASN A 58 -7.95 -12.55 -7.67
C ASN A 58 -7.98 -11.38 -6.67
N CYS A 59 -9.13 -10.74 -6.47
CA CYS A 59 -9.18 -9.45 -5.80
C CYS A 59 -10.03 -9.45 -4.52
N VAL A 60 -11.09 -10.28 -4.47
CA VAL A 60 -12.08 -10.26 -3.39
C VAL A 60 -11.48 -10.55 -2.03
N SER A 61 -10.44 -11.38 -1.95
CA SER A 61 -9.78 -11.69 -0.68
C SER A 61 -9.31 -10.44 0.08
N CYS A 62 -8.91 -9.41 -0.64
CA CYS A 62 -8.45 -8.14 -0.07
C CYS A 62 -9.49 -7.03 -0.22
N HIS A 63 -10.10 -6.89 -1.41
CA HIS A 63 -11.00 -5.78 -1.70
C HIS A 63 -12.46 -6.01 -1.31
N GLY A 64 -12.83 -7.24 -0.95
CA GLY A 64 -14.20 -7.60 -0.63
C GLY A 64 -15.11 -7.77 -1.86
N PRO A 65 -16.23 -8.47 -1.73
CA PRO A 65 -17.13 -8.79 -2.85
C PRO A 65 -17.79 -7.54 -3.46
N MET A 66 -17.91 -6.46 -2.68
CA MET A 66 -18.43 -5.18 -3.13
C MET A 66 -17.31 -4.16 -3.41
N GLY A 67 -16.05 -4.56 -3.33
CA GLY A 67 -14.91 -3.69 -3.57
C GLY A 67 -14.69 -2.61 -2.49
N LYS A 68 -15.21 -2.80 -1.27
CA LYS A 68 -15.12 -1.81 -0.18
C LYS A 68 -13.78 -1.82 0.58
N GLY A 69 -12.86 -2.70 0.19
CA GLY A 69 -11.59 -2.86 0.89
C GLY A 69 -11.69 -3.68 2.18
N ASP A 70 -12.78 -4.41 2.33
CA ASP A 70 -13.20 -5.17 3.51
C ASP A 70 -13.13 -6.69 3.31
N GLY A 71 -12.30 -7.14 2.38
CA GLY A 71 -12.08 -8.56 2.19
C GLY A 71 -11.49 -9.24 3.43
N PRO A 72 -11.66 -10.58 3.57
CA PRO A 72 -11.23 -11.31 4.77
C PRO A 72 -9.73 -11.15 5.09
N ALA A 73 -8.88 -10.93 4.10
CA ALA A 73 -7.46 -10.71 4.30
C ALA A 73 -7.13 -9.25 4.69
N ALA A 74 -8.02 -8.28 4.44
CA ALA A 74 -7.74 -6.85 4.59
C ALA A 74 -7.32 -6.47 6.02
N ALA A 75 -7.90 -7.10 7.04
CA ALA A 75 -7.60 -6.79 8.44
C ALA A 75 -6.13 -7.06 8.79
N ALA A 76 -5.56 -8.16 8.26
CA ALA A 76 -4.18 -8.58 8.53
C ALA A 76 -3.12 -7.83 7.71
N LEU A 77 -3.50 -7.11 6.65
CA LEU A 77 -2.55 -6.40 5.80
C LEU A 77 -1.99 -5.16 6.51
N PRO A 78 -0.70 -4.84 6.32
CA PRO A 78 -0.14 -3.56 6.76
C PRO A 78 -0.72 -2.39 5.96
N PRO A 79 -0.64 -1.16 6.47
CA PRO A 79 -0.95 0.02 5.66
C PRO A 79 -0.02 0.16 4.43
N PRO A 80 -0.51 0.68 3.32
CA PRO A 80 -1.89 1.12 3.08
C PRO A 80 -2.86 -0.06 2.92
N LYS A 81 -4.07 0.09 3.48
CA LYS A 81 -5.15 -0.90 3.35
C LYS A 81 -5.68 -0.97 1.92
N PRO A 82 -6.35 -2.07 1.54
CA PRO A 82 -7.00 -2.18 0.23
C PRO A 82 -7.95 -1.01 -0.01
N ALA A 83 -7.85 -0.40 -1.19
CA ALA A 83 -8.67 0.74 -1.54
C ALA A 83 -10.16 0.34 -1.64
N ASN A 84 -11.02 1.22 -1.14
CA ASN A 84 -12.46 1.12 -1.38
C ASN A 84 -12.77 1.63 -2.80
N TRP A 85 -13.13 0.73 -3.70
CA TRP A 85 -13.43 1.05 -5.10
C TRP A 85 -14.70 1.87 -5.28
N THR A 86 -15.62 1.83 -4.31
CA THR A 86 -16.87 2.61 -4.38
C THR A 86 -16.65 4.08 -4.00
N SER A 87 -15.49 4.37 -3.39
CA SER A 87 -15.18 5.71 -2.88
C SER A 87 -14.92 6.73 -3.98
N GLU A 88 -15.22 7.98 -3.68
CA GLU A 88 -14.93 9.10 -4.57
C GLU A 88 -13.43 9.22 -4.88
N ALA A 89 -12.57 8.91 -3.92
CA ALA A 89 -11.12 8.93 -4.10
C ALA A 89 -10.62 7.97 -5.20
N VAL A 90 -11.26 6.82 -5.37
CA VAL A 90 -10.97 5.90 -6.47
C VAL A 90 -11.71 6.33 -7.73
N GLN A 91 -12.99 6.68 -7.62
CA GLN A 91 -13.82 6.98 -8.77
C GLN A 91 -13.46 8.27 -9.53
N LYS A 92 -12.72 9.20 -8.90
CA LYS A 92 -12.15 10.39 -9.54
C LYS A 92 -10.85 10.14 -10.30
N GLN A 93 -10.18 9.02 -10.07
CA GLN A 93 -8.99 8.66 -10.84
C GLN A 93 -9.36 8.37 -12.29
N THR A 94 -8.44 8.62 -13.23
CA THR A 94 -8.67 8.21 -14.62
C THR A 94 -8.60 6.69 -14.76
N ASP A 95 -9.16 6.14 -15.84
CA ASP A 95 -9.08 4.70 -16.10
C ASP A 95 -7.62 4.23 -16.22
N GLY A 96 -6.78 5.05 -16.85
CA GLY A 96 -5.36 4.78 -16.97
C GLY A 96 -4.63 4.77 -15.63
N GLU A 97 -4.99 5.63 -14.66
CA GLU A 97 -4.44 5.59 -13.30
C GLU A 97 -4.78 4.28 -12.59
N ILE A 98 -6.04 3.84 -12.67
CA ILE A 98 -6.48 2.58 -12.05
C ILE A 98 -5.79 1.40 -12.73
N PHE A 99 -5.75 1.39 -14.05
CA PHE A 99 -5.08 0.36 -14.85
C PHE A 99 -3.59 0.24 -14.49
N TRP A 100 -2.89 1.37 -14.42
CA TRP A 100 -1.47 1.41 -14.07
C TRP A 100 -1.23 0.90 -12.65
N LYS A 101 -2.02 1.34 -11.68
CA LYS A 101 -1.91 0.92 -10.28
C LYS A 101 -2.13 -0.58 -10.15
N MET A 102 -3.18 -1.11 -10.74
CA MET A 102 -3.44 -2.55 -10.74
C MET A 102 -2.31 -3.32 -11.43
N SER A 103 -1.84 -2.84 -12.57
CA SER A 103 -0.79 -3.53 -13.33
C SER A 103 0.54 -3.60 -12.58
N ASN A 104 0.91 -2.55 -11.82
CA ASN A 104 2.20 -2.47 -11.15
C ASN A 104 2.17 -2.94 -9.70
N GLY A 105 1.01 -2.95 -9.05
CA GLY A 105 0.90 -3.29 -7.64
C GLY A 105 1.61 -2.30 -6.72
N ARG A 106 1.45 -2.48 -5.41
CA ARG A 106 2.19 -1.73 -4.38
C ARG A 106 1.99 -2.35 -3.01
N GLY A 107 3.09 -2.51 -2.27
CA GLY A 107 3.05 -3.09 -0.93
C GLY A 107 2.46 -4.49 -0.93
N ALA A 108 1.36 -4.71 -0.21
CA ALA A 108 0.68 -6.00 -0.19
C ALA A 108 -0.14 -6.30 -1.46
N MET A 109 -0.37 -5.32 -2.31
CA MET A 109 -1.06 -5.53 -3.58
C MET A 109 -0.07 -6.00 -4.65
N PRO A 110 -0.17 -7.24 -5.16
CA PRO A 110 0.74 -7.75 -6.18
C PRO A 110 0.53 -7.06 -7.54
N PRO A 111 1.53 -7.08 -8.44
CA PRO A 111 1.37 -6.62 -9.80
C PRO A 111 0.55 -7.63 -10.62
N TRP A 112 -0.44 -7.13 -11.38
CA TRP A 112 -1.34 -7.96 -12.18
C TRP A 112 -0.99 -7.97 -13.68
N LYS A 113 0.25 -7.64 -14.05
CA LYS A 113 0.71 -7.65 -15.45
C LYS A 113 0.65 -9.02 -16.13
N HIS A 114 0.58 -10.10 -15.35
CA HIS A 114 0.43 -11.45 -15.90
C HIS A 114 -0.97 -11.72 -16.45
N LEU A 115 -1.99 -10.94 -16.05
CA LEU A 115 -3.30 -10.98 -16.69
C LEU A 115 -3.25 -10.31 -18.06
N PRO A 116 -4.01 -10.82 -19.05
CA PRO A 116 -4.15 -10.16 -20.35
C PRO A 116 -4.51 -8.69 -20.23
N GLU A 117 -3.98 -7.85 -21.09
CA GLU A 117 -4.24 -6.41 -21.05
C GLU A 117 -5.73 -6.08 -21.15
N GLN A 118 -6.43 -6.74 -22.08
CA GLN A 118 -7.88 -6.59 -22.23
C GLN A 118 -8.60 -6.89 -20.91
N GLU A 119 -8.26 -7.97 -20.25
CA GLU A 119 -8.89 -8.36 -18.98
C GLU A 119 -8.67 -7.32 -17.90
N ARG A 120 -7.47 -6.75 -17.80
CA ARG A 120 -7.19 -5.67 -16.87
C ARG A 120 -8.03 -4.41 -17.14
N TRP A 121 -8.26 -4.08 -18.42
CA TRP A 121 -9.17 -2.99 -18.79
C TRP A 121 -10.63 -3.31 -18.47
N GLU A 122 -11.07 -4.54 -18.67
CA GLU A 122 -12.39 -5.01 -18.26
C GLU A 122 -12.59 -4.88 -16.73
N ILE A 123 -11.53 -5.18 -15.94
CA ILE A 123 -11.56 -4.98 -14.48
C ILE A 123 -11.70 -3.50 -14.13
N VAL A 124 -11.05 -2.58 -14.84
CA VAL A 124 -11.27 -1.13 -14.67
C VAL A 124 -12.74 -0.77 -14.90
N ASN A 125 -13.34 -1.29 -16.00
CA ASN A 125 -14.76 -1.08 -16.28
C ASN A 125 -15.66 -1.65 -15.17
N TYR A 126 -15.33 -2.82 -14.62
CA TYR A 126 -16.05 -3.40 -13.49
C TYR A 126 -15.99 -2.49 -12.26
N ILE A 127 -14.80 -1.96 -11.90
CA ILE A 127 -14.62 -1.01 -10.81
C ILE A 127 -15.53 0.22 -11.00
N ARG A 128 -15.68 0.71 -12.23
CA ARG A 128 -16.59 1.82 -12.53
C ARG A 128 -18.06 1.52 -12.24
N THR A 129 -18.49 0.26 -12.42
CA THR A 129 -19.88 -0.14 -12.10
C THR A 129 -20.18 -0.08 -10.60
N LEU A 130 -19.16 0.03 -9.75
CA LEU A 130 -19.31 0.07 -8.29
C LEU A 130 -19.49 1.50 -7.74
N LYS A 131 -19.45 2.50 -8.59
CA LYS A 131 -19.65 3.89 -8.18
C LYS A 131 -20.99 4.06 -7.45
N GLY A 132 -20.94 4.59 -6.22
CA GLY A 132 -22.14 4.91 -5.43
C GLY A 132 -22.90 3.69 -4.87
N LYS A 133 -22.27 2.52 -4.77
CA LYS A 133 -22.87 1.30 -4.19
C LYS A 133 -22.47 1.07 -2.73
#